data_a5de30b608e9c2562bedb7ed08d0abf2
#
_entry.id   a5de30b608e9c2562bedb7ed08d0abf2
#
_cell.length_a   1.000
_cell.length_b   1.000
_cell.length_c   1.000
_cell.angle_alpha   90.00
_cell.angle_beta   90.00
_cell.angle_gamma   90.00
#
_symmetry.space_group_name_H-M   'P 1'
#
loop_
_entity.id
_entity.type
_entity.pdbx_description
1 polymer ?
#
loop_
_entity_poly.entity_id
_entity_poly.type
_entity_poly.pdbx_seq_one_letter_code
_entity_poly.pdbx_strand_id
1 'polypeptide(L)'
;MRRNITRTLFVITCLATFTVSMVSTTQAQCSNATAVGVYGFTTTGSIIVPSGPVPVVAVGRITFTSAGTVFGSQTRSVGGSTAVERLAGTFSITPNCTGTIIAQVFVSGALVRTSTLATIWVDSGRKARAVFKKTVLPDSTILPTVITTEADRLF
;
A
#
# COMPACT_ATOMS: atom_id res chain seq x y z
N MET A 1 38.16 69.07 50.31
CA MET A 1 37.24 68.76 49.18
C MET A 1 37.80 67.65 48.38
N ARG A 2 37.30 66.38 48.50
CA ARG A 2 37.63 65.29 47.63
C ARG A 2 36.32 64.48 47.43
N ARG A 3 35.80 64.55 46.24
CA ARG A 3 34.62 63.81 45.81
C ARG A 3 35.04 62.36 45.40
N ASN A 4 34.55 61.36 46.12
CA ASN A 4 34.68 59.98 45.77
C ASN A 4 33.52 59.61 44.84
N ILE A 5 33.84 59.26 43.64
CA ILE A 5 32.89 58.73 42.64
C ILE A 5 32.94 57.20 42.70
N THR A 6 31.92 56.65 43.38
CA THR A 6 31.73 55.19 43.42
C THR A 6 31.13 54.71 42.03
N ARG A 7 31.94 54.02 41.28
CA ARG A 7 31.48 53.38 40.01
C ARG A 7 30.77 52.08 40.38
N THR A 8 29.44 52.08 40.20
CA THR A 8 28.65 50.88 40.32
C THR A 8 28.70 50.12 38.96
N LEU A 9 29.35 48.97 38.97
CA LEU A 9 29.42 48.08 37.82
C LEU A 9 28.13 47.25 37.77
N PHE A 10 27.24 47.53 36.84
CA PHE A 10 26.08 46.68 36.53
C PHE A 10 26.55 45.50 35.64
N VAL A 11 26.65 44.33 36.25
CA VAL A 11 26.83 43.08 35.49
C VAL A 11 25.47 42.62 35.00
N ILE A 12 25.17 42.83 33.72
CA ILE A 12 23.98 42.26 33.04
C ILE A 12 24.31 40.83 32.62
N THR A 13 23.85 39.88 33.42
CA THR A 13 23.92 38.45 33.06
C THR A 13 22.79 38.13 32.07
N CYS A 14 23.10 38.11 30.77
CA CYS A 14 22.18 37.60 29.75
C CYS A 14 22.10 36.08 29.85
N LEU A 15 21.04 35.58 30.51
CA LEU A 15 20.68 34.17 30.52
C LEU A 15 20.01 33.84 29.15
N ALA A 16 20.80 33.37 28.18
CA ALA A 16 20.28 32.87 26.92
C ALA A 16 19.64 31.51 27.19
N THR A 17 18.33 31.47 27.36
CA THR A 17 17.55 30.22 27.40
C THR A 17 17.46 29.65 25.98
N PHE A 18 18.31 28.66 25.68
CA PHE A 18 18.21 27.84 24.48
C PHE A 18 16.96 26.94 24.61
N THR A 19 15.84 27.36 24.05
CA THR A 19 14.69 26.49 23.86
C THR A 19 14.98 25.56 22.68
N VAL A 20 15.43 24.34 22.97
CA VAL A 20 15.51 23.26 21.97
C VAL A 20 14.09 22.88 21.61
N SER A 21 13.59 23.43 20.52
CA SER A 21 12.33 22.99 19.90
C SER A 21 12.55 21.57 19.39
N MET A 22 12.07 20.57 20.14
CA MET A 22 11.96 19.19 19.62
C MET A 22 10.93 19.20 18.50
N VAL A 23 11.41 19.30 17.26
CA VAL A 23 10.59 19.03 16.08
C VAL A 23 10.29 17.55 16.10
N SER A 24 9.14 17.18 16.67
CA SER A 24 8.59 15.84 16.50
C SER A 24 8.35 15.64 15.01
N THR A 25 9.20 14.88 14.35
CA THR A 25 8.93 14.38 13.00
C THR A 25 7.73 13.45 13.11
N THR A 26 6.52 13.99 12.92
CA THR A 26 5.34 13.17 12.70
C THR A 26 5.59 12.42 11.40
N GLN A 27 6.04 11.17 11.51
CA GLN A 27 6.02 10.27 10.36
C GLN A 27 4.58 10.22 9.86
N ALA A 28 4.39 10.61 8.59
CA ALA A 28 3.08 10.54 7.98
C ALA A 28 2.59 9.08 8.07
N GLN A 29 1.59 8.86 8.91
CA GLN A 29 0.99 7.55 9.10
C GLN A 29 0.19 7.20 7.83
N CYS A 30 0.39 6.00 7.32
CA CYS A 30 -0.41 5.51 6.21
C CYS A 30 -1.86 5.26 6.64
N SER A 31 -2.77 5.40 5.69
CA SER A 31 -4.19 5.10 5.83
C SER A 31 -4.77 4.79 4.45
N ASN A 32 -6.04 4.42 4.40
CA ASN A 32 -6.72 4.22 3.11
C ASN A 32 -6.63 5.47 2.21
N ALA A 33 -6.65 6.67 2.79
CA ALA A 33 -6.49 7.92 2.03
C ALA A 33 -5.15 8.03 1.31
N THR A 34 -4.10 7.42 1.84
CA THR A 34 -2.76 7.41 1.23
C THR A 34 -2.75 6.68 -0.12
N ALA A 35 -3.58 5.66 -0.28
CA ALA A 35 -3.66 4.82 -1.47
C ALA A 35 -4.71 5.28 -2.50
N VAL A 36 -5.49 6.32 -2.20
CA VAL A 36 -6.54 6.79 -3.14
C VAL A 36 -5.93 7.14 -4.48
N GLY A 37 -6.47 6.58 -5.56
CA GLY A 37 -6.00 6.86 -6.92
C GLY A 37 -6.14 5.68 -7.85
N VAL A 38 -5.61 5.87 -9.06
CA VAL A 38 -5.59 4.88 -10.13
C VAL A 38 -4.18 4.34 -10.30
N TYR A 39 -4.05 3.03 -10.37
CA TYR A 39 -2.77 2.33 -10.47
C TYR A 39 -2.77 1.40 -11.67
N GLY A 40 -1.64 1.37 -12.38
CA GLY A 40 -1.28 0.27 -13.25
C GLY A 40 -0.58 -0.81 -12.44
N PHE A 41 -0.85 -2.07 -12.70
CA PHE A 41 -0.22 -3.16 -11.97
C PHE A 41 0.17 -4.31 -12.87
N THR A 42 1.17 -5.06 -12.42
CA THR A 42 1.62 -6.31 -13.01
C THR A 42 1.62 -7.39 -11.93
N THR A 43 1.11 -8.57 -12.28
CA THR A 43 1.07 -9.76 -11.42
C THR A 43 1.88 -10.87 -12.08
N THR A 44 2.72 -11.56 -11.30
CA THR A 44 3.52 -12.69 -11.79
C THR A 44 3.58 -13.79 -10.74
N GLY A 45 3.70 -15.03 -11.18
CA GLY A 45 3.82 -16.17 -10.27
C GLY A 45 3.31 -17.46 -10.85
N SER A 46 2.82 -18.36 -9.98
CA SER A 46 2.30 -19.65 -10.38
C SER A 46 1.13 -20.11 -9.49
N ILE A 47 0.23 -20.88 -10.08
CA ILE A 47 -0.72 -21.74 -9.38
C ILE A 47 -0.08 -23.12 -9.26
N ILE A 48 -0.11 -23.71 -8.06
CA ILE A 48 0.46 -25.02 -7.82
C ILE A 48 -0.63 -26.07 -7.95
N VAL A 49 -0.52 -26.91 -8.93
CA VAL A 49 -1.44 -28.03 -9.18
C VAL A 49 -0.68 -29.37 -9.06
N PRO A 50 -1.35 -30.52 -8.92
CA PRO A 50 -0.69 -31.83 -8.75
C PRO A 50 0.31 -32.16 -9.86
N SER A 51 0.10 -31.66 -11.08
CA SER A 51 1.00 -31.83 -12.22
C SER A 51 2.21 -30.87 -12.23
N GLY A 52 2.30 -29.95 -11.25
CA GLY A 52 3.36 -28.97 -11.13
C GLY A 52 2.87 -27.51 -11.20
N PRO A 53 3.78 -26.53 -11.15
CA PRO A 53 3.45 -25.11 -11.18
C PRO A 53 2.96 -24.69 -12.59
N VAL A 54 1.81 -24.03 -12.62
CA VAL A 54 1.26 -23.39 -13.83
C VAL A 54 1.52 -21.88 -13.76
N PRO A 55 2.29 -21.31 -14.69
CA PRO A 55 2.65 -19.89 -14.66
C PRO A 55 1.41 -18.99 -14.83
N VAL A 56 1.43 -17.88 -14.09
CA VAL A 56 0.41 -16.84 -14.10
C VAL A 56 1.08 -15.50 -14.32
N VAL A 57 0.56 -14.73 -15.29
CA VAL A 57 0.90 -13.32 -15.47
C VAL A 57 -0.37 -12.52 -15.71
N ALA A 58 -0.40 -11.29 -15.21
CA ALA A 58 -1.49 -10.38 -15.52
C ALA A 58 -0.97 -8.94 -15.56
N VAL A 59 -1.66 -8.10 -16.32
CA VAL A 59 -1.48 -6.67 -16.36
C VAL A 59 -2.85 -6.01 -16.30
N GLY A 60 -2.97 -4.93 -15.56
CA GLY A 60 -4.25 -4.29 -15.39
C GLY A 60 -4.20 -2.89 -14.81
N ARG A 61 -5.39 -2.36 -14.62
CA ARG A 61 -5.63 -1.07 -13.99
C ARG A 61 -6.62 -1.25 -12.85
N ILE A 62 -6.30 -0.63 -11.71
CA ILE A 62 -7.10 -0.73 -10.49
C ILE A 62 -7.26 0.65 -9.86
N THR A 63 -8.42 0.92 -9.29
CA THR A 63 -8.75 2.17 -8.59
C THR A 63 -9.02 1.89 -7.13
N PHE A 64 -8.36 2.62 -6.24
CA PHE A 64 -8.59 2.61 -4.80
C PHE A 64 -9.36 3.87 -4.40
N THR A 65 -10.38 3.73 -3.55
CA THR A 65 -11.21 4.84 -3.08
C THR A 65 -10.99 5.13 -1.59
N SER A 66 -11.32 6.31 -1.13
CA SER A 66 -11.24 6.67 0.30
C SER A 66 -12.19 5.84 1.18
N ALA A 67 -13.25 5.27 0.60
CA ALA A 67 -14.18 4.39 1.29
C ALA A 67 -13.61 2.96 1.55
N GLY A 68 -12.37 2.68 1.13
CA GLY A 68 -11.77 1.35 1.29
C GLY A 68 -12.26 0.33 0.25
N THR A 69 -12.83 0.80 -0.86
CA THR A 69 -13.22 -0.07 -1.98
C THR A 69 -12.19 -0.05 -3.08
N VAL A 70 -12.09 -1.15 -3.80
CA VAL A 70 -11.18 -1.32 -4.93
C VAL A 70 -11.93 -1.92 -6.11
N PHE A 71 -11.68 -1.41 -7.32
CA PHE A 71 -12.26 -1.93 -8.56
C PHE A 71 -11.35 -1.69 -9.76
N GLY A 72 -11.50 -2.50 -10.79
CA GLY A 72 -10.66 -2.38 -11.98
C GLY A 72 -10.85 -3.53 -12.96
N SER A 73 -9.85 -3.70 -13.83
CA SER A 73 -9.80 -4.79 -14.79
C SER A 73 -8.37 -5.21 -15.06
N GLN A 74 -8.20 -6.44 -15.50
CA GLN A 74 -6.92 -6.99 -15.93
C GLN A 74 -7.09 -7.93 -17.11
N THR A 75 -6.02 -8.09 -17.87
CA THR A 75 -5.82 -9.22 -18.76
C THR A 75 -4.88 -10.20 -18.10
N ARG A 76 -5.32 -11.43 -17.91
CA ARG A 76 -4.54 -12.50 -17.26
C ARG A 76 -4.25 -13.61 -18.24
N SER A 77 -3.05 -14.20 -18.13
CA SER A 77 -2.67 -15.45 -18.79
C SER A 77 -2.31 -16.50 -17.74
N VAL A 78 -2.84 -17.70 -17.87
CA VAL A 78 -2.52 -18.87 -17.04
C VAL A 78 -2.21 -20.05 -17.95
N GLY A 79 -1.00 -20.58 -17.86
CA GLY A 79 -0.58 -21.69 -18.71
C GLY A 79 -0.77 -21.43 -20.21
N GLY A 80 -0.70 -20.15 -20.63
CA GLY A 80 -0.92 -19.73 -22.02
C GLY A 80 -2.37 -19.34 -22.37
N SER A 81 -3.36 -19.68 -21.54
CA SER A 81 -4.76 -19.25 -21.75
C SER A 81 -4.99 -17.85 -21.21
N THR A 82 -5.55 -16.95 -22.02
CA THR A 82 -5.81 -15.55 -21.66
C THR A 82 -7.29 -15.28 -21.39
N ALA A 83 -7.57 -14.39 -20.45
CA ALA A 83 -8.90 -13.90 -20.15
C ALA A 83 -8.85 -12.43 -19.72
N VAL A 84 -9.89 -11.67 -20.05
CA VAL A 84 -10.16 -10.35 -19.49
C VAL A 84 -11.03 -10.53 -18.26
N GLU A 85 -10.59 -9.95 -17.15
CA GLU A 85 -11.22 -10.11 -15.85
C GLU A 85 -11.58 -8.75 -15.27
N ARG A 86 -12.74 -8.63 -14.64
CA ARG A 86 -13.14 -7.49 -13.82
C ARG A 86 -12.76 -7.76 -12.38
N LEU A 87 -12.29 -6.72 -11.69
CA LEU A 87 -11.91 -6.75 -10.28
C LEU A 87 -12.86 -5.88 -9.49
N ALA A 88 -13.29 -6.35 -8.31
CA ALA A 88 -13.99 -5.56 -7.31
C ALA A 88 -13.62 -6.07 -5.92
N GLY A 89 -13.68 -5.22 -4.89
CA GLY A 89 -13.37 -5.66 -3.55
C GLY A 89 -13.15 -4.54 -2.56
N THR A 90 -12.42 -4.86 -1.50
CA THR A 90 -12.11 -3.93 -0.41
C THR A 90 -10.62 -3.98 -0.07
N PHE A 91 -10.14 -2.91 0.56
CA PHE A 91 -8.80 -2.84 1.09
C PHE A 91 -8.76 -2.09 2.42
N SER A 92 -7.73 -2.36 3.20
CA SER A 92 -7.42 -1.62 4.42
C SER A 92 -5.92 -1.44 4.53
N ILE A 93 -5.50 -0.26 5.03
CA ILE A 93 -4.09 0.09 5.27
C ILE A 93 -3.94 0.49 6.73
N THR A 94 -2.93 -0.08 7.37
CA THR A 94 -2.55 0.23 8.75
C THR A 94 -1.54 1.38 8.80
N PRO A 95 -1.37 2.06 9.96
CA PRO A 95 -0.45 3.20 10.10
C PRO A 95 1.00 2.92 9.71
N ASN A 96 1.46 1.66 9.77
CA ASN A 96 2.80 1.24 9.36
C ASN A 96 2.93 0.95 7.85
N CYS A 97 1.95 1.38 7.04
CA CYS A 97 1.90 1.21 5.59
C CYS A 97 1.79 -0.25 5.09
N THR A 98 1.44 -1.17 5.97
CA THR A 98 1.00 -2.51 5.54
C THR A 98 -0.51 -2.55 5.36
N GLY A 99 -1.02 -3.56 4.66
CA GLY A 99 -2.45 -3.64 4.43
C GLY A 99 -2.91 -4.99 3.91
N THR A 100 -4.20 -5.07 3.68
CA THR A 100 -4.85 -6.23 3.08
C THR A 100 -5.77 -5.77 1.96
N ILE A 101 -5.74 -6.48 0.84
CA ILE A 101 -6.73 -6.36 -0.23
C ILE A 101 -7.50 -7.67 -0.31
N ILE A 102 -8.83 -7.60 -0.39
CA ILE A 102 -9.70 -8.71 -0.72
C ILE A 102 -10.29 -8.42 -2.08
N ALA A 103 -9.82 -9.12 -3.10
CA ALA A 103 -10.21 -8.92 -4.50
C ALA A 103 -11.08 -10.06 -5.00
N GLN A 104 -12.28 -9.75 -5.41
CA GLN A 104 -13.18 -10.61 -6.15
C GLN A 104 -12.92 -10.44 -7.65
N VAL A 105 -12.81 -11.55 -8.36
CA VAL A 105 -12.46 -11.59 -9.78
C VAL A 105 -13.62 -12.19 -10.55
N PHE A 106 -14.03 -11.50 -11.63
CA PHE A 106 -15.17 -11.87 -12.45
C PHE A 106 -14.76 -12.04 -13.91
N VAL A 107 -15.27 -13.07 -14.55
CA VAL A 107 -15.18 -13.31 -16.01
C VAL A 107 -16.62 -13.37 -16.55
N SER A 108 -16.94 -12.58 -17.56
CA SER A 108 -18.29 -12.49 -18.14
C SER A 108 -19.40 -12.30 -17.08
N GLY A 109 -19.12 -11.57 -16.02
CA GLY A 109 -20.05 -11.30 -14.92
C GLY A 109 -20.12 -12.37 -13.81
N ALA A 110 -19.59 -13.55 -14.03
CA ALA A 110 -19.54 -14.62 -13.02
C ALA A 110 -18.31 -14.46 -12.11
N LEU A 111 -18.50 -14.61 -10.79
CA LEU A 111 -17.39 -14.70 -9.84
C LEU A 111 -16.61 -15.99 -10.10
N VAL A 112 -15.31 -15.86 -10.35
CA VAL A 112 -14.43 -17.01 -10.62
C VAL A 112 -13.46 -17.28 -9.49
N ARG A 113 -13.12 -16.28 -8.66
CA ARG A 113 -12.29 -16.45 -7.45
C ARG A 113 -12.33 -15.22 -6.55
N THR A 114 -11.96 -15.43 -5.30
CA THR A 114 -11.66 -14.37 -4.33
C THR A 114 -10.22 -14.54 -3.86
N SER A 115 -9.41 -13.49 -3.97
CA SER A 115 -8.02 -13.49 -3.54
C SER A 115 -7.81 -12.52 -2.39
N THR A 116 -7.09 -12.97 -1.35
CA THR A 116 -6.63 -12.12 -0.25
C THR A 116 -5.14 -11.88 -0.41
N LEU A 117 -4.75 -10.61 -0.44
CA LEU A 117 -3.38 -10.18 -0.61
C LEU A 117 -2.89 -9.45 0.64
N ALA A 118 -1.66 -9.73 1.06
CA ALA A 118 -0.93 -8.86 1.97
C ALA A 118 -0.19 -7.81 1.15
N THR A 119 -0.21 -6.55 1.59
CA THR A 119 0.36 -5.43 0.86
C THR A 119 1.30 -4.61 1.72
N ILE A 120 2.26 -3.96 1.07
CA ILE A 120 3.02 -2.85 1.63
C ILE A 120 2.95 -1.67 0.65
N TRP A 121 2.73 -0.47 1.21
CA TRP A 121 2.66 0.77 0.46
C TRP A 121 3.93 1.57 0.70
N VAL A 122 4.57 2.00 -0.36
CA VAL A 122 5.82 2.75 -0.33
C VAL A 122 5.70 4.02 -1.17
N ASP A 123 6.71 4.88 -1.11
CA ASP A 123 6.75 6.12 -1.87
C ASP A 123 5.48 6.98 -1.63
N SER A 124 5.13 7.19 -0.35
CA SER A 124 3.93 7.92 0.08
C SER A 124 2.63 7.41 -0.58
N GLY A 125 2.49 6.10 -0.75
CA GLY A 125 1.34 5.44 -1.34
C GLY A 125 1.33 5.47 -2.88
N ARG A 126 2.38 5.93 -3.53
CA ARG A 126 2.47 5.92 -5.00
C ARG A 126 2.76 4.54 -5.57
N LYS A 127 3.31 3.65 -4.75
CA LYS A 127 3.64 2.28 -5.14
C LYS A 127 3.10 1.31 -4.12
N ALA A 128 2.64 0.16 -4.60
CA ALA A 128 2.25 -0.95 -3.75
C ALA A 128 2.92 -2.24 -4.23
N ARG A 129 3.29 -3.07 -3.27
CA ARG A 129 3.75 -4.44 -3.50
C ARG A 129 2.88 -5.38 -2.72
N ALA A 130 2.54 -6.51 -3.30
CA ALA A 130 1.65 -7.47 -2.66
C ALA A 130 2.07 -8.91 -2.92
N VAL A 131 1.72 -9.77 -1.98
CA VAL A 131 1.78 -11.22 -2.12
C VAL A 131 0.39 -11.81 -1.90
N PHE A 132 0.02 -12.79 -2.71
CA PHE A 132 -1.23 -13.53 -2.53
C PHE A 132 -1.10 -14.45 -1.32
N LYS A 133 -1.91 -14.22 -0.30
CA LYS A 133 -1.99 -15.07 0.90
C LYS A 133 -2.92 -16.26 0.71
N LYS A 134 -4.00 -16.05 -0.04
CA LYS A 134 -5.05 -17.03 -0.23
C LYS A 134 -5.81 -16.72 -1.51
N THR A 135 -6.12 -17.74 -2.30
CA THR A 135 -7.04 -17.68 -3.43
C THR A 135 -8.09 -18.77 -3.27
N VAL A 136 -9.36 -18.40 -3.33
CA VAL A 136 -10.51 -19.30 -3.09
C VAL A 136 -11.41 -19.26 -4.31
N LEU A 137 -11.81 -20.42 -4.80
CA LEU A 137 -12.82 -20.59 -5.84
C LEU A 137 -14.24 -20.47 -5.27
N PRO A 138 -15.28 -20.31 -6.10
CA PRO A 138 -16.67 -20.22 -5.63
C PRO A 138 -17.17 -21.45 -4.86
N ASP A 139 -16.61 -22.62 -5.12
CA ASP A 139 -16.90 -23.88 -4.42
C ASP A 139 -16.11 -24.02 -3.09
N SER A 140 -15.47 -22.95 -2.63
CA SER A 140 -14.61 -22.89 -1.44
C SER A 140 -13.27 -23.62 -1.57
N THR A 141 -12.92 -24.16 -2.71
CA THR A 141 -11.60 -24.76 -2.98
C THR A 141 -10.51 -23.71 -2.85
N ILE A 142 -9.48 -24.00 -2.07
CA ILE A 142 -8.29 -23.13 -1.95
C ILE A 142 -7.29 -23.54 -3.00
N LEU A 143 -6.89 -22.57 -3.85
CA LEU A 143 -5.82 -22.77 -4.82
C LEU A 143 -4.47 -22.40 -4.18
N PRO A 144 -3.53 -23.34 -4.06
CA PRO A 144 -2.16 -23.04 -3.69
C PRO A 144 -1.53 -22.14 -4.75
N THR A 145 -0.99 -20.99 -4.32
CA THR A 145 -0.40 -20.00 -5.24
C THR A 145 0.88 -19.42 -4.68
N VAL A 146 1.84 -19.12 -5.56
CA VAL A 146 3.01 -18.31 -5.30
C VAL A 146 2.98 -17.15 -6.29
N ILE A 147 2.31 -16.06 -5.91
CA ILE A 147 2.01 -14.93 -6.80
C ILE A 147 2.35 -13.63 -6.09
N THR A 148 2.99 -12.71 -6.82
CA THR A 148 3.28 -11.35 -6.40
C THR A 148 2.63 -10.34 -7.36
N THR A 149 2.41 -9.13 -6.86
CA THR A 149 1.89 -8.00 -7.64
C THR A 149 2.66 -6.75 -7.28
N GLU A 150 3.02 -5.97 -8.29
CA GLU A 150 3.54 -4.62 -8.16
C GLU A 150 2.58 -3.65 -8.83
N ALA A 151 2.35 -2.51 -8.19
CA ALA A 151 1.44 -1.49 -8.69
C ALA A 151 2.06 -0.10 -8.51
N ASP A 152 1.94 0.73 -9.55
CA ASP A 152 2.38 2.11 -9.57
C ASP A 152 1.20 3.03 -9.87
N ARG A 153 1.12 4.17 -9.13
CA ARG A 153 0.09 5.18 -9.38
C ARG A 153 0.32 5.82 -10.75
N LEU A 154 -0.72 5.90 -11.56
CA LEU A 154 -0.63 6.39 -12.94
C LEU A 154 -0.62 7.93 -13.00
N PHE A 155 -1.34 8.62 -12.11
CA PHE A 155 -1.43 10.09 -12.00
C PHE A 155 -2.05 10.52 -10.68
#